data_ad9c845aa90ee22797902f95c399f751
#
_entry.id   ad9c845aa90ee22797902f95c399f751
#
_cell.length_a   1.000
_cell.length_b   1.000
_cell.length_c   1.000
_cell.angle_alpha   90.00
_cell.angle_beta   90.00
_cell.angle_gamma   90.00
#
_symmetry.space_group_name_H-M   'P 1'
#
loop_
_entity.id
_entity.type
_entity.pdbx_description
1 polymer ?
#
loop_
_entity_poly.entity_id
_entity_poly.type
_entity_poly.pdbx_seq_one_letter_code
_entity_poly.pdbx_strand_id
1 'polypeptide(L)' 'MPTIALVDDDRNILTSVSIALEGEGYRVQTYTDGAQALDGLRANPPDLAIFDIKMPRMDGMELLRRLRQKSDIPVIFLTS' A
#
# COMPACT_ATOMS: atom_id res chain seq x y z
N MET A 1 -15.95 8.30 -0.14
CA MET A 1 -15.12 7.60 0.87
C MET A 1 -13.69 7.54 0.37
N PRO A 2 -12.71 8.00 1.15
CA PRO A 2 -11.32 7.88 0.74
C PRO A 2 -10.88 6.42 0.63
N THR A 3 -9.98 6.17 -0.28
CA THR A 3 -9.41 4.85 -0.50
C THR A 3 -7.97 4.82 -0.04
N ILE A 4 -7.62 3.83 0.77
CA ILE A 4 -6.27 3.64 1.29
C ILE A 4 -5.75 2.31 0.76
N ALA A 5 -4.55 2.32 0.19
CA ALA A 5 -3.88 1.11 -0.23
C ALA A 5 -2.88 0.67 0.84
N LEU A 6 -2.88 -0.61 1.15
CA LEU A 6 -1.93 -1.22 2.10
C LEU A 6 -1.06 -2.21 1.35
N VAL A 7 0.25 -2.09 1.50
CA VAL A 7 1.21 -3.00 0.88
C VAL A 7 2.09 -3.60 1.97
N ASP A 8 1.96 -4.89 2.20
CA ASP A 8 2.70 -5.63 3.21
C ASP A 8 2.69 -7.10 2.84
N ASP A 9 3.81 -7.79 2.97
CA ASP A 9 3.87 -9.23 2.70
C ASP A 9 3.30 -10.08 3.83
N ASP A 10 3.04 -9.48 4.99
CA ASP A 10 2.39 -10.15 6.12
C ASP A 10 0.87 -9.99 6.02
N ARG A 11 0.18 -11.08 5.66
CA ARG A 11 -1.27 -11.06 5.49
C ARG A 11 -2.03 -10.77 6.78
N ASN A 12 -1.46 -11.12 7.93
CA ASN A 12 -2.10 -10.82 9.22
C ASN A 12 -2.13 -9.30 9.47
N ILE A 13 -1.06 -8.62 9.12
CA ILE A 13 -1.01 -7.15 9.23
C ILE A 13 -2.02 -6.52 8.27
N LEU A 14 -2.07 -7.00 7.01
CA LEU A 14 -3.05 -6.49 6.05
C LEU A 14 -4.47 -6.64 6.58
N THR A 15 -4.81 -7.82 7.11
CA THR A 15 -6.15 -8.08 7.64
C THR A 15 -6.46 -7.16 8.82
N SER A 16 -5.56 -7.07 9.80
CA SER A 16 -5.79 -6.28 11.01
C SER A 16 -5.95 -4.80 10.70
N VAL A 17 -5.06 -4.26 9.88
CA VAL A 17 -5.10 -2.83 9.54
C VAL A 17 -6.30 -2.52 8.64
N SER A 18 -6.64 -3.42 7.71
CA SER A 18 -7.83 -3.25 6.87
C SER A 18 -9.09 -3.16 7.69
N ILE A 19 -9.27 -4.05 8.66
CA ILE A 19 -10.45 -4.04 9.54
C ILE A 19 -10.54 -2.71 10.28
N ALA A 20 -9.42 -2.24 10.83
CA ALA A 20 -9.39 -0.98 11.57
C ALA A 20 -9.76 0.21 10.68
N LEU A 21 -9.20 0.28 9.47
CA LEU A 21 -9.46 1.38 8.55
C LEU A 21 -10.89 1.34 8.01
N GLU A 22 -11.38 0.15 7.67
CA GLU A 22 -12.76 -0.01 7.21
C GLU A 22 -13.75 0.39 8.30
N GLY A 23 -13.42 0.10 9.56
CA GLY A 23 -14.23 0.54 10.70
C GLY A 23 -14.32 2.05 10.82
N GLU A 24 -13.35 2.78 10.31
CA GLU A 24 -13.33 4.26 10.27
C GLU A 24 -13.98 4.83 9.00
N GLY A 25 -14.49 3.99 8.11
CA GLY A 25 -15.19 4.43 6.92
C GLY A 25 -14.33 4.52 5.66
N TYR A 26 -13.10 4.01 5.68
CA TYR A 26 -12.24 4.01 4.49
C TYR A 26 -12.49 2.79 3.64
N ARG A 27 -12.28 2.93 2.33
CA ARG A 27 -12.12 1.78 1.44
C ARG A 27 -10.67 1.37 1.48
N VAL A 28 -10.40 0.05 1.43
CA VAL A 28 -9.05 -0.46 1.55
C VAL A 28 -8.73 -1.38 0.37
N GLN A 29 -7.60 -1.13 -0.27
CA GLN A 29 -6.99 -2.02 -1.27
C GLN A 29 -5.78 -2.65 -0.62
N THR A 30 -5.58 -3.96 -0.79
CA THR A 30 -4.45 -4.65 -0.19
C THR A 30 -3.60 -5.34 -1.26
N TYR A 31 -2.29 -5.31 -1.07
CA TYR A 31 -1.31 -5.95 -1.96
C TYR A 31 -0.26 -6.64 -1.09
N THR A 32 0.16 -7.83 -1.52
CA THR A 32 1.10 -8.64 -0.74
C THR A 32 2.55 -8.55 -1.23
N ASP A 33 2.78 -7.90 -2.37
CA ASP A 33 4.14 -7.69 -2.87
C ASP A 33 4.20 -6.40 -3.70
N GLY A 34 5.44 -5.94 -3.94
CA GLY A 34 5.66 -4.68 -4.63
C GLY A 34 5.23 -4.67 -6.09
N ALA A 35 5.38 -5.79 -6.79
CA ALA A 35 5.00 -5.85 -8.21
C ALA A 35 3.49 -5.74 -8.38
N GLN A 36 2.71 -6.49 -7.59
CA GLN A 36 1.26 -6.38 -7.58
C GLN A 36 0.81 -4.97 -7.20
N ALA A 37 1.46 -4.40 -6.18
CA ALA A 37 1.13 -3.06 -5.72
C ALA A 37 1.34 -2.02 -6.80
N LEU A 38 2.46 -2.09 -7.50
CA LEU A 38 2.78 -1.13 -8.55
C LEU A 38 1.72 -1.13 -9.64
N ASP A 39 1.33 -2.32 -10.11
CA ASP A 39 0.29 -2.45 -11.13
C ASP A 39 -1.06 -1.96 -10.61
N GLY A 40 -1.43 -2.39 -9.41
CA GLY A 40 -2.72 -2.03 -8.82
C GLY A 40 -2.86 -0.54 -8.52
N LEU A 41 -1.80 0.07 -8.01
CA LEU A 41 -1.79 1.51 -7.70
C LEU A 41 -1.87 2.37 -8.95
N ARG A 42 -1.32 1.90 -10.06
CA ARG A 42 -1.44 2.59 -11.34
C ARG A 42 -2.84 2.43 -11.96
N ALA A 43 -3.41 1.24 -11.84
CA ALA A 43 -4.73 0.94 -12.40
C ALA A 43 -5.86 1.61 -11.60
N ASN A 44 -5.73 1.60 -10.27
CA ASN A 44 -6.74 2.13 -9.35
C ASN A 44 -6.06 3.00 -8.28
N PRO A 45 -5.72 4.25 -8.61
CA PRO A 45 -4.99 5.11 -7.66
C PRO A 45 -5.79 5.35 -6.38
N PRO A 46 -5.20 5.10 -5.21
CA PRO A 46 -5.81 5.43 -3.93
C PRO A 46 -5.59 6.89 -3.57
N ASP A 47 -6.23 7.33 -2.50
CA ASP A 47 -5.99 8.67 -1.94
C ASP A 47 -4.72 8.70 -1.09
N LEU A 48 -4.36 7.57 -0.50
CA LEU A 48 -3.17 7.40 0.32
C LEU A 48 -2.69 5.97 0.21
N ALA A 49 -1.39 5.76 0.20
CA ALA A 49 -0.80 4.43 0.25
C ALA A 49 0.07 4.26 1.48
N ILE A 50 0.01 3.08 2.09
CA ILE A 50 0.82 2.72 3.26
C ILE A 50 1.65 1.50 2.85
N PHE A 51 2.97 1.64 2.87
CA PHE A 51 3.90 0.59 2.46
C PHE A 51 4.69 0.07 3.65
N ASP A 52 4.82 -1.24 3.75
CA ASP A 52 5.87 -1.84 4.58
C ASP A 52 7.22 -1.60 3.90
N ILE A 53 8.25 -1.29 4.68
CA ILE A 53 9.59 -1.07 4.14
C ILE A 53 10.23 -2.41 3.76
N LYS A 54 10.13 -3.40 4.64
CA LYS A 54 10.87 -4.67 4.48
C LYS A 54 10.00 -5.71 3.80
N MET A 55 10.11 -5.80 2.49
CA MET A 55 9.46 -6.83 1.69
C MET A 55 10.49 -7.53 0.82
N PRO A 56 10.31 -8.83 0.51
CA PRO A 56 11.22 -9.52 -0.39
C PRO A 56 11.11 -8.97 -1.82
N ARG A 57 12.18 -9.10 -2.57
CA ARG A 57 12.30 -8.71 -3.98
C ARG A 57 12.23 -7.21 -4.21
N MET A 58 11.10 -6.58 -3.96
CA MET A 58 10.93 -5.13 -4.07
C MET A 58 10.47 -4.61 -2.71
N ASP A 59 11.34 -3.88 -2.01
CA ASP A 59 10.99 -3.29 -0.72
C ASP A 59 10.14 -2.02 -0.91
N GLY A 60 9.67 -1.46 0.20
CA GLY A 60 8.80 -0.29 0.15
C GLY A 60 9.46 0.95 -0.44
N MET A 61 10.76 1.11 -0.25
CA MET A 61 11.49 2.26 -0.81
C MET A 61 11.62 2.16 -2.32
N GLU A 62 11.91 0.96 -2.84
CA GLU A 62 11.98 0.73 -4.28
C GLU A 62 10.59 0.88 -4.91
N LEU A 63 9.55 0.38 -4.25
CA LEU A 63 8.19 0.56 -4.73
C LEU A 63 7.84 2.05 -4.84
N LEU A 64 8.18 2.83 -3.84
CA LEU A 64 7.96 4.28 -3.87
C LEU A 64 8.70 4.92 -5.04
N ARG A 65 9.96 4.56 -5.23
CA ARG A 65 10.77 5.11 -6.31
C ARG A 65 10.13 4.85 -7.67
N ARG A 66 9.66 3.63 -7.91
CA ARG A 66 9.01 3.26 -9.17
C ARG A 66 7.66 3.94 -9.33
N LEU A 67 6.89 4.03 -8.24
CA LEU A 67 5.58 4.69 -8.27
C LEU A 67 5.73 6.17 -8.61
N ARG A 68 6.74 6.84 -8.07
CA ARG A 68 6.96 8.28 -8.27
C ARG A 68 7.30 8.66 -9.72
N GLN A 69 7.64 7.69 -10.56
CA GLN A 69 7.86 7.96 -11.98
C GLN A 69 6.57 8.42 -12.67
N LYS A 70 5.40 8.02 -12.17
CA LYS A 70 4.10 8.30 -12.82
C LYS A 70 3.02 8.75 -11.86
N SER A 71 3.29 8.89 -10.58
CA SER A 71 2.26 9.22 -9.59
C SER A 71 2.86 10.00 -8.43
N ASP A 72 2.08 10.89 -7.88
CA ASP A 72 2.45 11.69 -6.71
C ASP A 72 1.52 11.44 -5.53
N ILE A 73 0.82 10.30 -5.50
CA ILE A 73 -0.06 9.97 -4.38
C ILE A 73 0.72 9.97 -3.07
N PRO A 74 0.11 10.43 -1.98
CA PRO A 74 0.78 10.41 -0.68
C PRO A 74 1.11 8.99 -0.25
N VAL A 75 2.33 8.79 0.26
CA VAL A 75 2.79 7.50 0.77
C VAL A 75 3.36 7.68 2.16
N ILE A 76 2.95 6.80 3.07
CA ILE A 76 3.59 6.68 4.39
C ILE A 76 4.09 5.26 4.56
N PHE A 77 5.06 5.08 5.45
CA PHE A 77 5.66 3.77 5.69
C PHE A 77 5.27 3.23 7.06
N LEU A 78 5.01 1.91 7.10
CA LEU A 78 4.96 1.18 8.36
C LEU A 78 6.38 0.70 8.67
N THR A 79 6.90 1.11 9.82
CA THR A 79 8.19 0.60 10.28
C THR A 79 7.96 -0.59 11.18
N SER A 80 8.61 -1.67 10.89
CA SER A 80 8.57 -2.86 11.74
C SER A 80 9.83 -2.93 12.60
#